data_68b2f387e834446d9985f3ae961bda83
#
_entry.id   68b2f387e834446d9985f3ae961bda83
#
_cell.length_a   1.000
_cell.length_b   1.000
_cell.length_c   1.000
_cell.angle_alpha   90.00
_cell.angle_beta   90.00
_cell.angle_gamma   90.00
#
_symmetry.space_group_name_H-M   'P 1'
#
loop_
_entity.id
_entity.type
_entity.pdbx_description
1 polymer ?
#
loop_
_entity_poly.entity_id
_entity_poly.type
_entity_poly.pdbx_seq_one_letter_code
_entity_poly.pdbx_strand_id
1 'polypeptide(L)'
;RDSVASRGLGDVYKRQAWDDPDRPDEGEIIVHGPNVMKGYWNNDAATKEVIMEPGVFRTGDLGKLDKDGYLAITGRVKSQFKLENGKYVSPAPLEENLKLSPLVEQAVLDGRNMLKTYLIVHPNMEAMKAAMGAAGVDASGSDADICARQETRDWLLGELKANNMKSPVWKGYEVAANLILDHEEWTTDNDMLTPSMKVKLRNLLSHHESEIAKIQG
;
A
#
# COMPACT_ATOMS: atom_id res chain seq x y z
N ARG A 1 -14.71 9.72 22.27
CA ARG A 1 -14.05 8.46 22.67
C ARG A 1 -14.96 7.33 22.24
N ASP A 2 -14.77 6.83 21.05
CA ASP A 2 -15.56 5.71 20.54
C ASP A 2 -14.83 4.43 20.97
N SER A 3 -15.39 3.69 21.93
CA SER A 3 -14.88 2.38 22.33
C SER A 3 -15.66 1.30 21.62
N VAL A 4 -14.95 0.37 21.01
CA VAL A 4 -15.55 -0.88 20.51
C VAL A 4 -15.21 -1.98 21.48
N ALA A 5 -16.22 -2.50 22.16
CA ALA A 5 -16.07 -3.68 23.01
C ALA A 5 -16.00 -4.93 22.14
N SER A 6 -14.80 -5.49 21.96
CA SER A 6 -14.66 -6.84 21.42
C SER A 6 -14.86 -7.83 22.58
N ARG A 7 -15.82 -8.76 22.45
CA ARG A 7 -16.04 -9.81 23.45
C ARG A 7 -14.77 -10.66 23.58
N GLY A 8 -13.98 -10.41 24.63
CA GLY A 8 -12.85 -11.27 25.02
C GLY A 8 -11.44 -10.78 24.67
N LEU A 9 -11.25 -9.63 24.00
CA LEU A 9 -9.94 -9.14 23.59
C LEU A 9 -9.54 -7.77 24.17
N GLY A 10 -10.26 -7.27 25.19
CA GLY A 10 -10.08 -5.91 25.70
C GLY A 10 -10.81 -4.87 24.85
N ASP A 11 -10.79 -3.63 25.27
CA ASP A 11 -11.41 -2.53 24.55
C ASP A 11 -10.47 -2.01 23.46
N VAL A 12 -10.97 -1.85 22.25
CA VAL A 12 -10.24 -1.22 21.14
C VAL A 12 -10.69 0.23 21.04
N TYR A 13 -9.74 1.15 21.17
CA TYR A 13 -10.00 2.57 21.02
C TYR A 13 -9.44 3.07 19.71
N LYS A 14 -10.26 3.84 18.98
CA LYS A 14 -9.80 4.62 17.86
C LYS A 14 -9.31 5.98 18.36
N ARG A 15 -8.07 6.34 18.05
CA ARG A 15 -7.56 7.70 18.23
C ARG A 15 -7.31 8.31 16.86
N GLN A 16 -7.87 9.49 16.64
CA GLN A 16 -7.55 10.27 15.45
C GLN A 16 -6.07 10.67 15.54
N ALA A 17 -5.23 10.00 14.75
CA ALA A 17 -3.79 10.25 14.75
C ALA A 17 -3.43 11.48 13.89
N TRP A 18 -4.35 11.91 13.01
CA TRP A 18 -4.15 12.97 12.02
C TRP A 18 -5.43 13.77 11.84
N ASP A 19 -5.30 15.09 11.71
CA ASP A 19 -6.34 15.94 11.14
C ASP A 19 -6.30 15.81 9.61
N ASP A 20 -6.71 14.64 9.09
CA ASP A 20 -6.92 14.46 7.65
C ASP A 20 -8.40 14.70 7.35
N PRO A 21 -8.76 15.86 6.75
CA PRO A 21 -10.15 16.18 6.45
C PRO A 21 -10.78 15.22 5.44
N ASP A 22 -9.99 14.49 4.67
CA ASP A 22 -10.48 13.49 3.73
C ASP A 22 -10.74 12.13 4.39
N ARG A 23 -10.33 11.96 5.67
CA ARG A 23 -10.48 10.73 6.46
C ARG A 23 -10.94 10.99 7.89
N PRO A 24 -12.04 11.70 8.09
CA PRO A 24 -12.46 12.13 9.42
C PRO A 24 -12.79 10.96 10.37
N ASP A 25 -13.12 9.79 9.80
CA ASP A 25 -13.49 8.59 10.56
C ASP A 25 -12.34 7.62 10.79
N GLU A 26 -11.14 7.91 10.26
CA GLU A 26 -9.94 7.10 10.48
C GLU A 26 -9.15 7.55 11.71
N GLY A 27 -8.46 6.59 12.34
CA GLY A 27 -7.53 6.89 13.43
C GLY A 27 -6.65 5.70 13.74
N GLU A 28 -5.60 5.94 14.53
CA GLU A 28 -4.76 4.87 15.02
C GLU A 28 -5.53 3.96 15.97
N ILE A 29 -5.40 2.65 15.77
CA ILE A 29 -6.01 1.63 16.63
C ILE A 29 -5.19 1.53 17.91
N ILE A 30 -5.83 1.81 19.04
CA ILE A 30 -5.25 1.64 20.38
C ILE A 30 -5.94 0.46 21.04
N VAL A 31 -5.16 -0.50 21.52
CA VAL A 31 -5.66 -1.66 22.26
C VAL A 31 -5.50 -1.42 23.74
N HIS A 32 -6.55 -1.69 24.50
CA HIS A 32 -6.57 -1.58 25.94
C HIS A 32 -6.99 -2.91 26.60
N GLY A 33 -6.24 -3.41 27.56
CA GLY A 33 -6.63 -4.62 28.27
C GLY A 33 -5.46 -5.39 28.91
N PRO A 34 -5.77 -6.43 29.70
CA PRO A 34 -4.77 -7.23 30.40
C PRO A 34 -3.93 -8.14 29.48
N ASN A 35 -4.35 -8.33 28.25
CA ASN A 35 -3.66 -9.08 27.20
C ASN A 35 -2.55 -8.27 26.51
N VAL A 36 -2.43 -6.98 26.79
CA VAL A 36 -1.35 -6.14 26.28
C VAL A 36 -0.02 -6.58 26.87
N MET A 37 0.98 -6.73 25.99
CA MET A 37 2.35 -7.09 26.38
C MET A 37 2.94 -6.05 27.36
N LYS A 38 3.91 -6.48 28.17
CA LYS A 38 4.66 -5.56 29.06
C LYS A 38 5.67 -4.69 28.31
N GLY A 39 6.12 -5.13 27.14
CA GLY A 39 7.09 -4.43 26.28
C GLY A 39 7.87 -5.38 25.39
N TYR A 40 8.77 -4.81 24.59
CA TYR A 40 9.71 -5.56 23.77
C TYR A 40 10.92 -6.02 24.59
N TRP A 41 11.37 -7.25 24.37
CA TRP A 41 12.53 -7.81 25.07
C TRP A 41 13.79 -6.99 24.75
N ASN A 42 14.49 -6.55 25.79
CA ASN A 42 15.72 -5.74 25.70
C ASN A 42 15.62 -4.50 24.77
N ASN A 43 14.43 -3.91 24.63
CA ASN A 43 14.24 -2.74 23.80
C ASN A 43 13.27 -1.74 24.44
N ASP A 44 13.79 -1.03 25.45
CA ASP A 44 13.02 -0.03 26.21
C ASP A 44 12.61 1.15 25.34
N ALA A 45 13.43 1.54 24.36
CA ALA A 45 13.11 2.65 23.47
C ALA A 45 11.86 2.33 22.63
N ALA A 46 11.83 1.17 21.97
CA ALA A 46 10.67 0.74 21.21
C ALA A 46 9.44 0.51 22.12
N THR A 47 9.66 0.03 23.35
CA THR A 47 8.57 -0.15 24.33
C THR A 47 7.89 1.18 24.65
N LYS A 48 8.67 2.22 24.95
CA LYS A 48 8.15 3.56 25.27
C LYS A 48 7.40 4.22 24.11
N GLU A 49 7.73 3.87 22.88
CA GLU A 49 6.99 4.37 21.68
C GLU A 49 5.58 3.81 21.60
N VAL A 50 5.37 2.57 22.02
CA VAL A 50 4.12 1.85 21.76
C VAL A 50 3.28 1.60 23.01
N ILE A 51 3.88 1.49 24.21
CA ILE A 51 3.17 1.37 25.48
C ILE A 51 2.98 2.76 26.08
N MET A 52 1.75 3.25 26.04
CA MET A 52 1.40 4.58 26.55
C MET A 52 1.34 4.58 28.10
N GLU A 53 0.75 3.52 28.62
CA GLU A 53 0.64 3.20 30.05
C GLU A 53 0.41 1.69 30.18
N PRO A 54 0.53 1.09 31.38
CA PRO A 54 0.31 -0.34 31.57
C PRO A 54 -1.06 -0.78 31.03
N GLY A 55 -1.05 -1.73 30.09
CA GLY A 55 -2.27 -2.25 29.47
C GLY A 55 -2.80 -1.40 28.30
N VAL A 56 -2.08 -0.38 27.83
CA VAL A 56 -2.48 0.45 26.68
C VAL A 56 -1.40 0.44 25.61
N PHE A 57 -1.75 -0.09 24.43
CA PHE A 57 -0.82 -0.34 23.33
C PHE A 57 -1.24 0.37 22.06
N ARG A 58 -0.32 1.12 21.48
CA ARG A 58 -0.42 1.70 20.14
C ARG A 58 -0.02 0.65 19.11
N THR A 59 -0.97 0.24 18.26
CA THR A 59 -0.69 -0.80 17.25
C THR A 59 0.13 -0.28 16.07
N GLY A 60 0.06 1.02 15.80
CA GLY A 60 0.58 1.61 14.58
C GLY A 60 -0.29 1.31 13.35
N ASP A 61 -1.40 0.60 13.52
CA ASP A 61 -2.36 0.36 12.46
C ASP A 61 -3.45 1.42 12.48
N LEU A 62 -3.92 1.82 11.29
CA LEU A 62 -5.03 2.73 11.11
C LEU A 62 -6.31 1.93 10.87
N GLY A 63 -7.42 2.47 11.36
CA GLY A 63 -8.71 1.83 11.17
C GLY A 63 -9.86 2.80 11.27
N LYS A 64 -11.00 2.34 10.79
CA LYS A 64 -12.30 3.01 10.91
C LYS A 64 -13.35 2.04 11.40
N LEU A 65 -14.36 2.57 12.07
CA LEU A 65 -15.56 1.82 12.43
C LEU A 65 -16.61 2.02 11.34
N ASP A 66 -17.27 0.93 10.98
CA ASP A 66 -18.46 1.03 10.16
C ASP A 66 -19.69 1.40 11.01
N LYS A 67 -20.84 1.60 10.33
CA LYS A 67 -22.11 1.95 10.98
C LYS A 67 -22.62 0.90 11.98
N ASP A 68 -22.19 -0.35 11.83
CA ASP A 68 -22.57 -1.49 12.66
C ASP A 68 -21.56 -1.75 13.79
N GLY A 69 -20.50 -0.92 13.87
CA GLY A 69 -19.46 -0.97 14.89
C GLY A 69 -18.33 -1.96 14.60
N TYR A 70 -18.23 -2.51 13.39
CA TYR A 70 -17.09 -3.35 13.00
C TYR A 70 -15.88 -2.50 12.66
N LEU A 71 -14.72 -2.94 13.15
CA LEU A 71 -13.45 -2.30 12.88
C LEU A 71 -12.86 -2.81 11.56
N ALA A 72 -12.64 -1.90 10.62
CA ALA A 72 -11.90 -2.16 9.40
C ALA A 72 -10.49 -1.55 9.49
N ILE A 73 -9.46 -2.35 9.24
CA ILE A 73 -8.07 -1.86 9.12
C ILE A 73 -7.93 -1.15 7.78
N THR A 74 -7.45 0.10 7.79
CA THR A 74 -7.35 0.95 6.61
C THR A 74 -5.90 1.27 6.22
N GLY A 75 -4.92 0.85 7.02
CA GLY A 75 -3.51 1.05 6.72
C GLY A 75 -2.61 0.98 7.93
N ARG A 76 -1.40 1.54 7.78
CA ARG A 76 -0.41 1.68 8.86
C ARG A 76 0.10 3.11 8.95
N VAL A 77 0.24 3.62 10.16
CA VAL A 77 0.76 4.97 10.45
C VAL A 77 2.12 5.19 9.76
N LYS A 78 3.06 4.27 9.94
CA LYS A 78 4.43 4.37 9.40
C LYS A 78 4.53 4.10 7.90
N SER A 79 3.49 3.51 7.28
CA SER A 79 3.48 3.20 5.83
C SER A 79 2.83 4.29 5.00
N GLN A 80 2.12 5.22 5.64
CA GLN A 80 1.57 6.35 4.92
C GLN A 80 2.67 7.28 4.40
N PHE A 81 2.41 7.88 3.27
CA PHE A 81 3.24 8.95 2.74
C PHE A 81 2.39 10.17 2.36
N LYS A 82 3.06 11.30 2.26
CA LYS A 82 2.44 12.58 1.95
C LYS A 82 2.79 13.00 0.54
N LEU A 83 1.77 13.37 -0.24
CA LEU A 83 1.95 14.04 -1.53
C LEU A 83 2.33 15.50 -1.32
N GLU A 84 2.87 16.14 -2.37
CA GLU A 84 3.25 17.57 -2.36
C GLU A 84 2.05 18.48 -2.02
N ASN A 85 0.85 18.12 -2.46
CA ASN A 85 -0.39 18.84 -2.15
C ASN A 85 -0.90 18.66 -0.72
N GLY A 86 -0.13 17.96 0.14
CA GLY A 86 -0.46 17.74 1.54
C GLY A 86 -1.35 16.53 1.85
N LYS A 87 -1.88 15.84 0.83
CA LYS A 87 -2.74 14.66 1.01
C LYS A 87 -1.93 13.45 1.46
N TYR A 88 -2.49 12.69 2.41
CA TYR A 88 -1.90 11.44 2.87
C TYR A 88 -2.45 10.24 2.06
N VAL A 89 -1.56 9.35 1.68
CA VAL A 89 -1.85 8.10 0.97
C VAL A 89 -1.49 6.92 1.86
N SER A 90 -2.42 5.96 2.00
CA SER A 90 -2.20 4.68 2.67
C SER A 90 -2.04 3.59 1.60
N PRO A 91 -0.83 3.19 1.21
CA PRO A 91 -0.64 2.33 0.03
C PRO A 91 -1.19 0.92 0.19
N ALA A 92 -1.05 0.29 1.36
CA ALA A 92 -1.34 -1.13 1.54
C ALA A 92 -2.75 -1.57 1.07
N PRO A 93 -3.87 -0.93 1.43
CA PRO A 93 -5.19 -1.35 0.93
C PRO A 93 -5.36 -1.14 -0.57
N LEU A 94 -4.64 -0.17 -1.15
CA LEU A 94 -4.67 0.13 -2.58
C LEU A 94 -3.86 -0.92 -3.37
N GLU A 95 -2.69 -1.29 -2.86
CA GLU A 95 -1.85 -2.36 -3.40
C GLU A 95 -2.57 -3.72 -3.35
N GLU A 96 -3.25 -4.05 -2.24
CA GLU A 96 -4.07 -5.27 -2.16
C GLU A 96 -5.24 -5.26 -3.14
N ASN A 97 -5.86 -4.11 -3.38
CA ASN A 97 -6.91 -3.99 -4.40
C ASN A 97 -6.37 -4.22 -5.83
N LEU A 98 -5.15 -3.75 -6.12
CA LEU A 98 -4.50 -3.99 -7.43
C LEU A 98 -4.21 -5.47 -7.66
N LYS A 99 -3.82 -6.22 -6.64
CA LYS A 99 -3.56 -7.67 -6.72
C LYS A 99 -4.82 -8.51 -6.97
N LEU A 100 -6.02 -7.93 -6.89
CA LEU A 100 -7.24 -8.60 -7.35
C LEU A 100 -7.30 -8.71 -8.88
N SER A 101 -6.50 -7.92 -9.61
CA SER A 101 -6.34 -8.07 -11.05
C SER A 101 -5.51 -9.31 -11.38
N PRO A 102 -5.94 -10.18 -12.29
CA PRO A 102 -5.14 -11.32 -12.74
C PRO A 102 -3.86 -10.91 -13.48
N LEU A 103 -3.75 -9.63 -13.87
CA LEU A 103 -2.58 -9.07 -14.58
C LEU A 103 -1.45 -8.67 -13.64
N VAL A 104 -1.69 -8.64 -12.31
CA VAL A 104 -0.76 -8.11 -11.31
C VAL A 104 -0.37 -9.21 -10.33
N GLU A 105 0.90 -9.52 -10.23
CA GLU A 105 1.41 -10.39 -9.17
C GLU A 105 1.82 -9.58 -7.94
N GLN A 106 2.59 -8.51 -8.16
CA GLN A 106 3.01 -7.62 -7.08
C GLN A 106 2.89 -6.17 -7.53
N ALA A 107 2.52 -5.31 -6.61
CA ALA A 107 2.38 -3.88 -6.86
C ALA A 107 2.86 -3.08 -5.65
N VAL A 108 3.49 -1.95 -5.93
CA VAL A 108 3.86 -0.92 -4.97
C VAL A 108 3.33 0.42 -5.47
N LEU A 109 2.66 1.14 -4.59
CA LEU A 109 2.19 2.50 -4.83
C LEU A 109 3.06 3.49 -4.07
N ASP A 110 3.67 4.43 -4.77
CA ASP A 110 4.42 5.53 -4.15
C ASP A 110 4.12 6.88 -4.84
N GLY A 111 4.70 7.94 -4.33
CA GLY A 111 4.47 9.31 -4.78
C GLY A 111 4.94 10.31 -3.71
N ARG A 112 5.86 9.89 -2.82
CA ARG A 112 6.41 10.74 -1.75
C ARG A 112 6.97 12.03 -2.32
N ASN A 113 6.46 13.16 -1.81
CA ASN A 113 6.87 14.50 -2.25
C ASN A 113 6.60 14.75 -3.75
N MET A 114 5.67 14.04 -4.37
CA MET A 114 5.25 14.24 -5.75
C MET A 114 3.81 14.76 -5.79
N LEU A 115 3.43 15.39 -6.91
CA LEU A 115 2.07 15.86 -7.14
C LEU A 115 1.05 14.72 -7.26
N LYS A 116 1.48 13.57 -7.79
CA LYS A 116 0.65 12.40 -8.05
C LYS A 116 1.38 11.11 -7.70
N THR A 117 0.62 10.07 -7.46
CA THR A 117 1.13 8.73 -7.24
C THR A 117 1.56 8.06 -8.54
N TYR A 118 2.44 7.09 -8.43
CA TYR A 118 2.82 6.16 -9.48
C TYR A 118 2.85 4.72 -8.94
N LEU A 119 2.81 3.77 -9.85
CA LEU A 119 2.92 2.34 -9.54
C LEU A 119 4.24 1.78 -10.03
N ILE A 120 4.79 0.83 -9.27
CA ILE A 120 5.75 -0.16 -9.74
C ILE A 120 5.03 -1.51 -9.67
N VAL A 121 4.94 -2.22 -10.79
CA VAL A 121 4.19 -3.47 -10.90
C VAL A 121 5.07 -4.55 -11.48
N HIS A 122 5.17 -5.68 -10.79
CA HIS A 122 5.57 -6.94 -11.38
C HIS A 122 4.31 -7.63 -11.91
N PRO A 123 4.15 -7.74 -13.24
CA PRO A 123 2.96 -8.29 -13.85
C PRO A 123 2.99 -9.82 -13.89
N ASN A 124 1.82 -10.45 -13.91
CA ASN A 124 1.69 -11.82 -14.37
C ASN A 124 1.88 -11.83 -15.91
N MET A 125 3.07 -12.16 -16.37
CA MET A 125 3.44 -12.04 -17.78
C MET A 125 2.60 -12.92 -18.70
N GLU A 126 2.20 -14.12 -18.26
CA GLU A 126 1.35 -15.01 -19.03
C GLU A 126 -0.04 -14.41 -19.25
N ALA A 127 -0.69 -14.01 -18.15
CA ALA A 127 -2.01 -13.38 -18.20
C ALA A 127 -1.98 -12.04 -18.95
N MET A 128 -0.92 -11.24 -18.74
CA MET A 128 -0.76 -9.95 -19.42
C MET A 128 -0.63 -10.11 -20.93
N LYS A 129 0.23 -11.03 -21.42
CA LYS A 129 0.37 -11.30 -22.87
C LYS A 129 -0.93 -11.77 -23.51
N ALA A 130 -1.66 -12.67 -22.83
CA ALA A 130 -2.96 -13.13 -23.30
C ALA A 130 -3.98 -11.99 -23.42
N ALA A 131 -4.05 -11.11 -22.41
CA ALA A 131 -4.95 -9.96 -22.40
C ALA A 131 -4.55 -8.90 -23.43
N MET A 132 -3.25 -8.62 -23.59
CA MET A 132 -2.73 -7.73 -24.66
C MET A 132 -3.14 -8.23 -26.04
N GLY A 133 -2.96 -9.52 -26.32
CA GLY A 133 -3.38 -10.13 -27.59
C GLY A 133 -4.88 -9.99 -27.84
N ALA A 134 -5.72 -10.19 -26.83
CA ALA A 134 -7.16 -9.99 -26.93
C ALA A 134 -7.55 -8.51 -27.16
N ALA A 135 -6.75 -7.57 -26.64
CA ALA A 135 -6.96 -6.13 -26.80
C ALA A 135 -6.32 -5.57 -28.10
N GLY A 136 -5.61 -6.40 -28.88
CA GLY A 136 -4.90 -5.95 -30.09
C GLY A 136 -3.63 -5.14 -29.80
N VAL A 137 -3.08 -5.26 -28.60
CA VAL A 137 -1.80 -4.65 -28.21
C VAL A 137 -0.66 -5.62 -28.51
N ASP A 138 0.45 -5.12 -29.04
CA ASP A 138 1.60 -5.95 -29.41
C ASP A 138 2.25 -6.61 -28.20
N ALA A 139 2.12 -7.93 -28.09
CA ALA A 139 2.71 -8.77 -27.05
C ALA A 139 3.97 -9.54 -27.51
N SER A 140 4.56 -9.19 -28.68
CA SER A 140 5.75 -9.83 -29.22
C SER A 140 7.04 -9.39 -28.50
N GLY A 141 8.07 -10.22 -28.53
CA GLY A 141 9.37 -9.95 -27.91
C GLY A 141 9.56 -10.59 -26.54
N SER A 142 10.67 -10.26 -25.88
CA SER A 142 10.96 -10.71 -24.52
C SER A 142 10.09 -9.98 -23.50
N ASP A 143 9.99 -10.52 -22.28
CA ASP A 143 9.27 -9.87 -21.17
C ASP A 143 9.85 -8.48 -20.86
N ALA A 144 11.17 -8.35 -20.95
CA ALA A 144 11.86 -7.08 -20.80
C ALA A 144 11.44 -6.07 -21.87
N ASP A 145 11.39 -6.49 -23.16
CA ASP A 145 10.98 -5.63 -24.25
C ASP A 145 9.53 -5.16 -24.09
N ILE A 146 8.64 -6.07 -23.71
CA ILE A 146 7.22 -5.78 -23.50
C ILE A 146 7.05 -4.76 -22.35
N CYS A 147 7.70 -4.98 -21.21
CA CYS A 147 7.62 -4.07 -20.06
C CYS A 147 8.27 -2.70 -20.32
N ALA A 148 9.26 -2.62 -21.21
CA ALA A 148 9.92 -1.37 -21.58
C ALA A 148 9.07 -0.47 -22.48
N ARG A 149 8.05 -1.00 -23.18
CA ARG A 149 7.23 -0.22 -24.11
C ARG A 149 6.27 0.71 -23.39
N GLN A 150 6.22 1.96 -23.81
CA GLN A 150 5.27 2.93 -23.26
C GLN A 150 3.81 2.52 -23.52
N GLU A 151 3.52 1.98 -24.69
CA GLU A 151 2.19 1.49 -25.06
C GLU A 151 1.68 0.41 -24.09
N THR A 152 2.54 -0.53 -23.70
CA THR A 152 2.22 -1.57 -22.70
C THR A 152 1.89 -0.97 -21.35
N ARG A 153 2.72 0.01 -20.91
CA ARG A 153 2.51 0.71 -19.62
C ARG A 153 1.19 1.48 -19.63
N ASP A 154 0.90 2.21 -20.69
CA ASP A 154 -0.31 3.02 -20.83
C ASP A 154 -1.55 2.12 -20.87
N TRP A 155 -1.47 1.01 -21.62
CA TRP A 155 -2.53 0.02 -21.69
C TRP A 155 -2.82 -0.60 -20.33
N LEU A 156 -1.81 -1.14 -19.62
CA LEU A 156 -2.03 -1.76 -18.30
C LEU A 156 -2.52 -0.75 -17.27
N LEU A 157 -1.97 0.46 -17.27
CA LEU A 157 -2.45 1.53 -16.39
C LEU A 157 -3.92 1.86 -16.68
N GLY A 158 -4.33 1.86 -17.94
CA GLY A 158 -5.71 2.03 -18.37
C GLY A 158 -6.63 0.92 -17.84
N GLU A 159 -6.21 -0.34 -17.96
CA GLU A 159 -6.92 -1.51 -17.42
C GLU A 159 -7.09 -1.43 -15.91
N LEU A 160 -6.01 -1.12 -15.17
CA LEU A 160 -6.05 -0.98 -13.72
C LEU A 160 -6.95 0.19 -13.28
N LYS A 161 -6.91 1.30 -13.99
CA LYS A 161 -7.83 2.43 -13.75
C LYS A 161 -9.29 2.05 -13.98
N ALA A 162 -9.56 1.31 -15.04
CA ALA A 162 -10.91 0.92 -15.41
C ALA A 162 -11.52 -0.11 -14.45
N ASN A 163 -10.74 -1.06 -13.97
CA ASN A 163 -11.21 -2.24 -13.24
C ASN A 163 -10.95 -2.17 -11.72
N ASN A 164 -9.81 -1.63 -11.29
CA ASN A 164 -9.40 -1.61 -9.88
C ASN A 164 -9.58 -0.22 -9.23
N MET A 165 -9.06 0.84 -9.87
CA MET A 165 -9.02 2.18 -9.26
C MET A 165 -10.36 2.93 -9.26
N LYS A 166 -11.41 2.34 -9.81
CA LYS A 166 -12.81 2.80 -9.63
C LYS A 166 -13.45 2.30 -8.35
N SER A 167 -12.83 1.35 -7.65
CA SER A 167 -13.30 0.84 -6.38
C SER A 167 -13.39 1.98 -5.34
N PRO A 168 -14.38 1.97 -4.44
CA PRO A 168 -14.53 2.98 -3.38
C PRO A 168 -13.34 3.08 -2.41
N VAL A 169 -12.42 2.11 -2.43
CA VAL A 169 -11.19 2.16 -1.64
C VAL A 169 -10.23 3.25 -2.12
N TRP A 170 -10.33 3.64 -3.42
CA TRP A 170 -9.50 4.67 -4.03
C TRP A 170 -10.12 6.06 -3.94
N LYS A 171 -9.34 7.02 -3.51
CA LYS A 171 -9.67 8.44 -3.63
C LYS A 171 -9.06 9.00 -4.92
N GLY A 172 -9.66 10.04 -5.48
CA GLY A 172 -9.23 10.59 -6.77
C GLY A 172 -7.75 11.01 -6.83
N TYR A 173 -7.20 11.49 -5.70
CA TYR A 173 -5.79 11.87 -5.60
C TYR A 173 -4.84 10.67 -5.41
N GLU A 174 -5.36 9.49 -5.09
CA GLU A 174 -4.61 8.24 -4.93
C GLU A 174 -4.46 7.48 -6.25
N VAL A 175 -5.27 7.84 -7.27
CA VAL A 175 -5.22 7.22 -8.61
C VAL A 175 -3.87 7.49 -9.27
N ALA A 176 -3.16 6.43 -9.59
CA ALA A 176 -1.82 6.52 -10.16
C ALA A 176 -1.82 7.24 -11.52
N ALA A 177 -0.88 8.17 -11.69
CA ALA A 177 -0.67 8.87 -12.96
C ALA A 177 0.25 8.10 -13.90
N ASN A 178 1.23 7.38 -13.35
CA ASN A 178 2.28 6.69 -14.08
C ASN A 178 2.44 5.25 -13.60
N LEU A 179 3.03 4.42 -14.45
CA LEU A 179 3.30 3.01 -14.18
C LEU A 179 4.72 2.65 -14.65
N ILE A 180 5.48 2.02 -13.78
CA ILE A 180 6.72 1.31 -14.09
C ILE A 180 6.40 -0.18 -14.10
N LEU A 181 6.82 -0.90 -15.14
CA LEU A 181 6.70 -2.35 -15.23
C LEU A 181 8.05 -2.98 -14.99
N ASP A 182 8.10 -3.87 -14.00
CA ASP A 182 9.26 -4.66 -13.69
C ASP A 182 9.03 -6.10 -14.16
N HIS A 183 9.80 -6.55 -15.15
CA HIS A 183 9.71 -7.91 -15.67
C HIS A 183 10.41 -8.93 -14.78
N GLU A 184 11.30 -8.49 -13.90
CA GLU A 184 11.99 -9.35 -12.95
C GLU A 184 11.10 -9.66 -11.75
N GLU A 185 11.04 -10.95 -11.38
CA GLU A 185 10.33 -11.37 -10.18
C GLU A 185 11.02 -10.81 -8.92
N TRP A 186 10.25 -10.27 -7.99
CA TRP A 186 10.78 -9.82 -6.71
C TRP A 186 10.92 -11.00 -5.77
N THR A 187 12.14 -11.24 -5.33
CA THR A 187 12.50 -12.40 -4.50
C THR A 187 13.34 -12.00 -3.29
N THR A 188 13.61 -12.96 -2.43
CA THR A 188 14.58 -12.81 -1.34
C THR A 188 16.02 -12.81 -1.85
N ASP A 189 16.28 -13.48 -2.97
CA ASP A 189 17.63 -13.67 -3.51
C ASP A 189 18.16 -12.40 -4.19
N ASN A 190 17.27 -11.65 -4.86
CA ASN A 190 17.61 -10.33 -5.41
C ASN A 190 17.39 -9.18 -4.42
N ASP A 191 17.17 -9.51 -3.14
CA ASP A 191 17.01 -8.57 -2.03
C ASP A 191 15.80 -7.59 -2.15
N MET A 192 14.84 -7.92 -3.02
CA MET A 192 13.59 -7.15 -3.17
C MET A 192 12.55 -7.51 -2.11
N LEU A 193 12.61 -8.75 -1.57
CA LEU A 193 11.72 -9.21 -0.50
C LEU A 193 12.48 -9.51 0.79
N THR A 194 11.76 -9.38 1.91
CA THR A 194 12.20 -9.92 3.19
C THR A 194 11.96 -11.44 3.24
N PRO A 195 12.58 -12.20 4.18
CA PRO A 195 12.26 -13.61 4.38
C PRO A 195 10.78 -13.91 4.67
N SER A 196 10.02 -12.90 5.12
CA SER A 196 8.56 -12.98 5.31
C SER A 196 7.76 -12.51 4.09
N MET A 197 8.38 -12.47 2.91
CA MET A 197 7.78 -12.10 1.61
C MET A 197 7.20 -10.69 1.55
N LYS A 198 7.74 -9.75 2.35
CA LYS A 198 7.35 -8.33 2.31
C LYS A 198 8.34 -7.55 1.45
N VAL A 199 7.82 -6.67 0.59
CA VAL A 199 8.63 -5.81 -0.28
C VAL A 199 9.56 -4.91 0.55
N LYS A 200 10.85 -4.93 0.20
CA LYS A 200 11.85 -3.99 0.70
C LYS A 200 11.78 -2.71 -0.12
N LEU A 201 10.85 -1.86 0.21
CA LEU A 201 10.53 -0.66 -0.56
C LEU A 201 11.77 0.16 -0.95
N ARG A 202 12.73 0.34 -0.02
CA ARG A 202 13.95 1.10 -0.29
C ARG A 202 14.76 0.51 -1.45
N ASN A 203 14.90 -0.81 -1.49
CA ASN A 203 15.67 -1.51 -2.51
C ASN A 203 14.97 -1.40 -3.87
N LEU A 204 13.65 -1.63 -3.87
CA LEU A 204 12.83 -1.50 -5.08
C LEU A 204 12.89 -0.08 -5.67
N LEU A 205 12.78 0.96 -4.84
CA LEU A 205 12.88 2.35 -5.31
C LEU A 205 14.28 2.66 -5.83
N SER A 206 15.35 2.15 -5.19
CA SER A 206 16.72 2.30 -5.70
C SER A 206 16.93 1.60 -7.04
N HIS A 207 16.32 0.42 -7.22
CA HIS A 207 16.40 -0.33 -8.48
C HIS A 207 15.79 0.46 -9.65
N HIS A 208 14.67 1.13 -9.42
CA HIS A 208 13.96 1.93 -10.42
C HIS A 208 14.24 3.44 -10.38
N GLU A 209 15.33 3.88 -9.71
CA GLU A 209 15.64 5.30 -9.51
C GLU A 209 15.63 6.11 -10.82
N SER A 210 16.21 5.54 -11.89
CA SER A 210 16.27 6.20 -13.19
C SER A 210 14.91 6.38 -13.88
N GLU A 211 13.99 5.44 -13.66
CA GLU A 211 12.63 5.51 -14.20
C GLU A 211 11.75 6.46 -13.37
N ILE A 212 11.91 6.43 -12.06
CA ILE A 212 11.24 7.34 -11.13
C ILE A 212 11.64 8.79 -11.43
N ALA A 213 12.92 9.06 -11.68
CA ALA A 213 13.40 10.38 -12.01
C ALA A 213 12.75 10.95 -13.30
N LYS A 214 12.44 10.09 -14.29
CA LYS A 214 11.72 10.51 -15.51
C LYS A 214 10.26 10.85 -15.25
N ILE A 215 9.66 10.29 -14.21
CA ILE A 215 8.27 10.57 -13.82
C ILE A 215 8.18 11.90 -13.04
N GLN A 216 9.26 12.29 -12.36
CA GLN A 216 9.34 13.51 -11.55
C GLN A 216 9.58 14.79 -12.37
N GLY A 217 10.16 14.69 -13.57
CA GLY A 217 10.46 15.81 -14.47
C GLY A 217 9.35 16.09 -15.43
#